data_e8b1f1e902bf536bc4fd6ac0a751e72b
#
_entry.id   e8b1f1e902bf536bc4fd6ac0a751e72b
#
_cell.length_a   1.000
_cell.length_b   1.000
_cell.length_c   1.000
_cell.angle_alpha   90.00
_cell.angle_beta   90.00
_cell.angle_gamma   90.00
#
_symmetry.space_group_name_H-M   'P 1'
#
loop_
_entity.id
_entity.type
_entity.pdbx_description
1 polymer ?
#
loop_
_entity_poly.entity_id
_entity_poly.type
_entity_poly.pdbx_seq_one_letter_code
_entity_poly.pdbx_strand_id
1 'polypeptide(L)'
;SKRIDTTLQGVQSFVIERLKRVPGVYGETTVLGQMPDWNPVEMIGRAPRALSLSLYQTLITDHAWSDARAIMGYTIPTGQPLMVMLAGQPFIDTRLSFHSYLPNTIPFKIAEKVVDHWLDHLRMSPELHDKVEFDIAITAYSFDIDDKIENLIGDSLNDSEKIEFKQAHLEQTRRLVKGKNEDSLSNALNRIEVLDTRQREKNSDKLPPNIASLFAIVSDCIQYGTIPFAILARHGFIARTILHSLQNIGIITKSEISQFQEAIQ
;
A
#
# COMPACT_ATOMS: atom_id res chain seq x y z
N SER A 1 21.38 -7.73 -32.49
CA SER A 1 20.69 -8.97 -32.45
C SER A 1 21.09 -9.81 -31.22
N LYS A 2 22.26 -10.45 -31.16
CA LYS A 2 22.61 -11.35 -30.02
C LYS A 2 22.48 -10.73 -28.63
N ARG A 3 22.84 -9.45 -28.45
CA ARG A 3 22.71 -8.70 -27.16
C ARG A 3 21.25 -8.40 -26.82
N ILE A 4 20.44 -8.10 -27.82
CA ILE A 4 18.99 -7.87 -27.65
C ILE A 4 18.32 -9.19 -27.26
N ASP A 5 18.64 -10.28 -27.92
CA ASP A 5 18.08 -11.61 -27.64
C ASP A 5 18.40 -12.07 -26.22
N THR A 6 19.64 -11.86 -25.76
CA THR A 6 20.07 -12.19 -24.39
C THR A 6 19.32 -11.33 -23.36
N THR A 7 19.10 -10.04 -23.65
CA THR A 7 18.35 -9.14 -22.76
C THR A 7 16.88 -9.54 -22.67
N LEU A 8 16.24 -9.87 -23.81
CA LEU A 8 14.86 -10.34 -23.84
C LEU A 8 14.69 -11.66 -23.08
N GLN A 9 15.60 -12.61 -23.24
CA GLN A 9 15.60 -13.86 -22.48
C GLN A 9 15.74 -13.60 -20.97
N GLY A 10 16.61 -12.67 -20.57
CA GLY A 10 16.77 -12.27 -19.17
C GLY A 10 15.49 -11.67 -18.59
N VAL A 11 14.82 -10.79 -19.33
CA VAL A 11 13.53 -10.21 -18.94
C VAL A 11 12.46 -11.29 -18.81
N GLN A 12 12.35 -12.19 -19.80
CA GLN A 12 11.38 -13.29 -19.77
C GLN A 12 11.60 -14.21 -18.57
N SER A 13 12.84 -14.61 -18.31
CA SER A 13 13.20 -15.46 -17.17
C SER A 13 12.87 -14.79 -15.84
N PHE A 14 13.15 -13.50 -15.71
CA PHE A 14 12.80 -12.73 -14.52
C PHE A 14 11.28 -12.68 -14.29
N VAL A 15 10.49 -12.39 -15.33
CA VAL A 15 9.03 -12.36 -15.24
C VAL A 15 8.48 -13.73 -14.86
N ILE A 16 8.92 -14.80 -15.52
CA ILE A 16 8.50 -16.18 -15.20
C ILE A 16 8.79 -16.52 -13.74
N GLU A 17 9.96 -16.12 -13.22
CA GLU A 17 10.30 -16.38 -11.81
C GLU A 17 9.40 -15.60 -10.86
N ARG A 18 9.09 -14.32 -11.16
CA ARG A 18 8.21 -13.49 -10.35
C ARG A 18 6.76 -13.96 -10.36
N LEU A 19 6.31 -14.56 -11.45
CA LEU A 19 4.95 -15.11 -11.56
C LEU A 19 4.76 -16.39 -10.74
N LYS A 20 5.82 -17.02 -10.25
CA LYS A 20 5.72 -18.21 -9.41
C LYS A 20 5.16 -17.86 -8.03
N ARG A 21 4.53 -18.86 -7.41
CA ARG A 21 4.10 -18.80 -6.02
C ARG A 21 5.29 -18.52 -5.10
N VAL A 22 5.08 -17.65 -4.11
CA VAL A 22 6.07 -17.33 -3.08
C VAL A 22 5.57 -17.87 -1.75
N PRO A 23 6.32 -18.74 -1.07
CA PRO A 23 5.93 -19.26 0.23
C PRO A 23 5.67 -18.14 1.24
N GLY A 24 4.55 -18.21 1.97
CA GLY A 24 4.15 -17.20 2.96
C GLY A 24 3.56 -15.91 2.38
N VAL A 25 3.41 -15.81 1.06
CA VAL A 25 2.73 -14.70 0.38
C VAL A 25 1.43 -15.23 -0.23
N TYR A 26 0.32 -14.52 -0.03
CA TYR A 26 -0.96 -14.87 -0.64
C TYR A 26 -0.92 -14.63 -2.15
N GLY A 27 -1.62 -15.49 -2.89
CA GLY A 27 -1.72 -15.44 -4.34
C GLY A 27 -0.77 -16.40 -5.07
N GLU A 28 -1.34 -17.19 -5.97
CA GLU A 28 -0.60 -18.18 -6.78
C GLU A 28 0.36 -17.52 -7.79
N THR A 29 0.05 -16.30 -8.21
CA THR A 29 0.83 -15.55 -9.19
C THR A 29 0.79 -14.06 -8.86
N THR A 30 1.28 -13.20 -9.76
CA THR A 30 1.19 -11.74 -9.59
C THR A 30 0.85 -11.01 -10.88
N VAL A 31 0.55 -9.71 -10.74
CA VAL A 31 0.51 -8.70 -11.81
C VAL A 31 1.57 -7.66 -11.49
N LEU A 32 2.43 -7.32 -12.45
CA LEU A 32 3.40 -6.24 -12.33
C LEU A 32 2.77 -4.95 -12.87
N GLY A 33 2.44 -4.03 -11.98
CA GLY A 33 1.82 -2.75 -12.30
C GLY A 33 2.76 -1.57 -12.06
N GLN A 34 2.53 -0.46 -12.76
CA GLN A 34 3.33 0.75 -12.56
C GLN A 34 2.79 1.68 -11.46
N MET A 35 1.49 1.61 -11.17
CA MET A 35 0.81 2.57 -10.29
C MET A 35 -0.07 1.97 -9.18
N PRO A 36 -0.06 0.66 -8.88
CA PRO A 36 -1.02 0.09 -7.92
C PRO A 36 -0.75 0.46 -6.46
N ASP A 37 0.46 0.85 -6.10
CA ASP A 37 0.83 1.27 -4.75
C ASP A 37 2.10 2.13 -4.81
N TRP A 38 2.18 3.19 -3.97
CA TRP A 38 3.33 4.10 -3.89
C TRP A 38 3.80 4.72 -5.22
N ASN A 39 3.13 4.44 -6.30
CA ASN A 39 3.28 5.03 -7.63
C ASN A 39 4.72 5.43 -8.02
N PRO A 40 5.64 4.47 -8.20
CA PRO A 40 7.04 4.78 -8.49
C PRO A 40 7.22 5.59 -9.78
N VAL A 41 6.34 5.40 -10.76
CA VAL A 41 6.44 6.10 -12.04
C VAL A 41 6.20 7.60 -11.90
N GLU A 42 5.29 8.03 -11.04
CA GLU A 42 5.08 9.45 -10.73
C GLU A 42 6.19 10.02 -9.84
N MET A 43 6.64 9.23 -8.86
CA MET A 43 7.62 9.68 -7.87
C MET A 43 9.03 9.82 -8.45
N ILE A 44 9.50 8.85 -9.24
CA ILE A 44 10.88 8.80 -9.75
C ILE A 44 11.00 8.67 -11.27
N GLY A 45 9.86 8.64 -11.98
CA GLY A 45 9.79 8.55 -13.44
C GLY A 45 9.89 7.11 -13.98
N ARG A 46 9.53 6.97 -15.26
CA ARG A 46 9.55 5.65 -15.95
C ARG A 46 10.93 5.05 -16.14
N ALA A 47 11.97 5.89 -16.21
CA ALA A 47 13.37 5.48 -16.37
C ALA A 47 14.22 6.21 -15.32
N PRO A 48 14.11 5.83 -14.04
CA PRO A 48 14.75 6.55 -12.95
C PRO A 48 16.27 6.47 -13.02
N ARG A 49 16.94 7.54 -12.62
CA ARG A 49 18.39 7.53 -12.43
C ARG A 49 18.75 6.69 -11.19
N ALA A 50 19.96 6.13 -11.17
CA ALA A 50 20.43 5.23 -10.12
C ALA A 50 20.24 5.80 -8.70
N LEU A 51 20.56 7.08 -8.48
CA LEU A 51 20.39 7.70 -7.17
C LEU A 51 18.90 7.84 -6.78
N SER A 52 18.04 8.29 -7.68
CA SER A 52 16.60 8.41 -7.41
C SER A 52 15.98 7.03 -7.10
N LEU A 53 16.41 6.01 -7.86
CA LEU A 53 15.98 4.64 -7.64
C LEU A 53 16.40 4.13 -6.26
N SER A 54 17.69 4.22 -5.92
CA SER A 54 18.19 3.72 -4.63
C SER A 54 17.57 4.45 -3.42
N LEU A 55 17.38 5.76 -3.53
CA LEU A 55 16.69 6.52 -2.48
C LEU A 55 15.22 6.11 -2.34
N TYR A 56 14.51 5.94 -3.45
CA TYR A 56 13.11 5.50 -3.42
C TYR A 56 12.98 4.11 -2.80
N GLN A 57 13.86 3.17 -3.19
CA GLN A 57 13.90 1.83 -2.60
C GLN A 57 14.13 1.89 -1.09
N THR A 58 15.19 2.58 -0.67
CA THR A 58 15.57 2.67 0.75
C THR A 58 14.52 3.39 1.60
N LEU A 59 13.96 4.48 1.09
CA LEU A 59 13.01 5.31 1.84
C LEU A 59 11.60 4.71 1.89
N ILE A 60 11.22 3.89 0.91
CA ILE A 60 9.82 3.46 0.75
C ILE A 60 9.72 1.93 0.58
N THR A 61 10.21 1.40 -0.57
CA THR A 61 9.74 0.10 -1.05
C THR A 61 10.48 -1.12 -0.50
N ASP A 62 11.65 -0.94 0.13
CA ASP A 62 12.37 -2.07 0.72
C ASP A 62 11.76 -2.51 2.05
N HIS A 63 11.41 -1.56 2.95
CA HIS A 63 10.92 -1.86 4.28
C HIS A 63 9.83 -0.90 4.79
N ALA A 64 10.00 0.41 4.63
CA ALA A 64 9.15 1.40 5.30
C ALA A 64 7.65 1.26 5.00
N TRP A 65 7.29 0.86 3.78
CA TRP A 65 5.90 0.58 3.38
C TRP A 65 5.28 -0.56 4.20
N SER A 66 6.03 -1.65 4.40
CA SER A 66 5.58 -2.81 5.16
C SER A 66 5.57 -2.55 6.66
N ASP A 67 6.53 -1.78 7.18
CA ASP A 67 6.59 -1.40 8.59
C ASP A 67 5.35 -0.58 8.99
N ALA A 68 4.94 0.37 8.15
CA ALA A 68 3.72 1.14 8.36
C ALA A 68 2.47 0.24 8.37
N ARG A 69 2.39 -0.73 7.44
CA ARG A 69 1.29 -1.71 7.39
C ARG A 69 1.27 -2.60 8.63
N ALA A 70 2.45 -3.05 9.11
CA ALA A 70 2.58 -3.84 10.33
C ALA A 70 2.05 -3.11 11.57
N ILE A 71 2.46 -1.86 11.76
CA ILE A 71 1.99 -1.00 12.86
C ILE A 71 0.46 -0.91 12.84
N MET A 72 -0.13 -0.80 11.66
CA MET A 72 -1.58 -0.73 11.47
C MET A 72 -2.29 -2.10 11.51
N GLY A 73 -1.58 -3.21 11.72
CA GLY A 73 -2.16 -4.57 11.86
C GLY A 73 -2.60 -5.20 10.56
N TYR A 74 -2.01 -4.80 9.46
CA TYR A 74 -2.14 -5.52 8.18
C TYR A 74 -1.14 -6.68 8.10
N THR A 75 -1.41 -7.63 7.22
CA THR A 75 -0.50 -8.73 6.92
C THR A 75 0.71 -8.22 6.13
N ILE A 76 1.90 -8.76 6.43
CA ILE A 76 3.14 -8.33 5.77
C ILE A 76 3.77 -9.49 5.03
N PRO A 77 4.12 -9.33 3.74
CA PRO A 77 4.91 -10.30 3.00
C PRO A 77 6.39 -10.17 3.37
N THR A 78 6.85 -11.00 4.29
CA THR A 78 8.23 -10.94 4.82
C THR A 78 9.27 -11.19 3.72
N GLY A 79 10.30 -10.34 3.69
CA GLY A 79 11.48 -10.53 2.84
C GLY A 79 11.27 -10.28 1.34
N GLN A 80 10.14 -9.69 0.95
CA GLN A 80 9.86 -9.38 -0.44
C GLN A 80 9.83 -7.85 -0.65
N PRO A 81 10.66 -7.29 -1.55
CA PRO A 81 10.57 -5.88 -1.90
C PRO A 81 9.30 -5.61 -2.70
N LEU A 82 8.60 -4.51 -2.37
CA LEU A 82 7.36 -4.13 -3.07
C LEU A 82 7.60 -3.83 -4.54
N MET A 83 8.70 -3.15 -4.85
CA MET A 83 9.04 -2.71 -6.20
C MET A 83 10.14 -3.58 -6.81
N VAL A 84 9.98 -3.90 -8.09
CA VAL A 84 10.96 -4.59 -8.92
C VAL A 84 11.32 -3.77 -10.14
N MET A 85 12.54 -3.92 -10.64
CA MET A 85 13.00 -3.30 -11.89
C MET A 85 12.90 -4.28 -13.05
N LEU A 86 12.18 -3.89 -14.10
CA LEU A 86 12.04 -4.67 -15.32
C LEU A 86 12.42 -3.82 -16.53
N ALA A 87 13.45 -4.22 -17.26
CA ALA A 87 13.97 -3.49 -18.41
C ALA A 87 14.26 -1.99 -18.12
N GLY A 88 14.75 -1.65 -16.94
CA GLY A 88 15.06 -0.28 -16.52
C GLY A 88 13.86 0.55 -16.07
N GLN A 89 12.69 -0.05 -15.95
CA GLN A 89 11.46 0.59 -15.45
C GLN A 89 11.02 -0.01 -14.11
N PRO A 90 10.47 0.83 -13.19
CA PRO A 90 9.96 0.36 -11.92
C PRO A 90 8.56 -0.24 -12.07
N PHE A 91 8.33 -1.37 -11.41
CA PHE A 91 7.02 -2.01 -11.30
C PHE A 91 6.76 -2.43 -9.86
N ILE A 92 5.51 -2.32 -9.44
CA ILE A 92 5.01 -2.86 -8.19
C ILE A 92 4.59 -4.31 -8.40
N ASP A 93 5.01 -5.20 -7.52
CA ASP A 93 4.44 -6.54 -7.39
C ASP A 93 3.08 -6.41 -6.71
N THR A 94 1.99 -6.37 -7.49
CA THR A 94 0.65 -6.05 -6.97
C THR A 94 0.14 -7.13 -6.00
N ARG A 95 0.62 -8.37 -6.10
CA ARG A 95 0.34 -9.42 -5.12
C ARG A 95 0.77 -8.99 -3.71
N LEU A 96 1.93 -8.32 -3.57
CA LEU A 96 2.42 -7.84 -2.28
C LEU A 96 1.55 -6.69 -1.74
N SER A 97 1.10 -5.80 -2.63
CA SER A 97 0.13 -4.75 -2.25
C SER A 97 -1.16 -5.37 -1.72
N PHE A 98 -1.77 -6.29 -2.48
CA PHE A 98 -3.01 -6.96 -2.08
C PHE A 98 -2.85 -7.78 -0.78
N HIS A 99 -1.74 -8.50 -0.63
CA HIS A 99 -1.39 -9.16 0.61
C HIS A 99 -1.41 -8.19 1.80
N SER A 100 -0.82 -6.99 1.62
CA SER A 100 -0.70 -5.96 2.65
C SER A 100 -1.97 -5.12 2.87
N TYR A 101 -3.06 -5.37 2.15
CA TYR A 101 -4.35 -4.72 2.37
C TYR A 101 -5.25 -5.49 3.34
N LEU A 102 -4.90 -6.74 3.60
CA LEU A 102 -5.71 -7.61 4.45
C LEU A 102 -5.33 -7.48 5.93
N PRO A 103 -6.31 -7.44 6.84
CA PRO A 103 -6.06 -7.56 8.27
C PRO A 103 -5.26 -8.84 8.59
N ASN A 104 -4.29 -8.75 9.51
CA ASN A 104 -3.47 -9.91 9.92
C ASN A 104 -4.26 -10.98 10.69
N THR A 105 -5.52 -10.72 11.01
CA THR A 105 -6.45 -11.66 11.65
C THR A 105 -7.23 -12.52 10.65
N ILE A 106 -7.16 -12.23 9.34
CA ILE A 106 -7.84 -13.02 8.33
C ILE A 106 -7.16 -14.39 8.18
N PRO A 107 -7.92 -15.51 8.20
CA PRO A 107 -7.37 -16.82 7.95
C PRO A 107 -6.68 -16.94 6.60
N PHE A 108 -5.54 -17.64 6.57
CA PHE A 108 -4.72 -17.80 5.36
C PHE A 108 -5.51 -18.22 4.12
N LYS A 109 -6.43 -19.21 4.26
CA LYS A 109 -7.22 -19.72 3.13
C LYS A 109 -8.17 -18.66 2.54
N ILE A 110 -8.76 -17.82 3.38
CA ILE A 110 -9.63 -16.72 2.93
C ILE A 110 -8.78 -15.67 2.23
N ALA A 111 -7.68 -15.26 2.84
CA ALA A 111 -6.76 -14.28 2.29
C ALA A 111 -6.22 -14.69 0.91
N GLU A 112 -5.84 -15.95 0.74
CA GLU A 112 -5.33 -16.49 -0.52
C GLU A 112 -6.37 -16.41 -1.64
N LYS A 113 -7.60 -16.86 -1.39
CA LYS A 113 -8.71 -16.77 -2.35
C LYS A 113 -9.01 -15.32 -2.76
N VAL A 114 -9.01 -14.41 -1.79
CA VAL A 114 -9.29 -12.99 -2.02
C VAL A 114 -8.20 -12.34 -2.86
N VAL A 115 -6.92 -12.58 -2.55
CA VAL A 115 -5.80 -12.02 -3.30
C VAL A 115 -5.79 -12.56 -4.73
N ASP A 116 -6.01 -13.85 -4.94
CA ASP A 116 -6.09 -14.42 -6.28
C ASP A 116 -7.23 -13.80 -7.09
N HIS A 117 -8.41 -13.65 -6.48
CA HIS A 117 -9.56 -13.01 -7.13
C HIS A 117 -9.26 -11.55 -7.54
N TRP A 118 -8.67 -10.75 -6.65
CA TRP A 118 -8.31 -9.37 -6.96
C TRP A 118 -7.23 -9.27 -8.05
N LEU A 119 -6.27 -10.20 -8.07
CA LEU A 119 -5.27 -10.28 -9.14
C LEU A 119 -5.90 -10.64 -10.48
N ASP A 120 -6.87 -11.55 -10.50
CA ASP A 120 -7.61 -11.90 -11.70
C ASP A 120 -8.46 -10.73 -12.18
N HIS A 121 -9.14 -10.02 -11.27
CA HIS A 121 -9.90 -8.82 -11.61
C HIS A 121 -8.98 -7.75 -12.23
N LEU A 122 -7.82 -7.46 -11.63
CA LEU A 122 -6.87 -6.51 -12.22
C LEU A 122 -6.35 -6.96 -13.58
N ARG A 123 -6.16 -8.26 -13.78
CA ARG A 123 -5.74 -8.84 -15.07
C ARG A 123 -6.76 -8.64 -16.17
N MET A 124 -8.04 -8.73 -15.81
CA MET A 124 -9.16 -8.50 -16.73
C MET A 124 -9.47 -7.01 -16.97
N SER A 125 -9.10 -6.15 -16.02
CA SER A 125 -9.34 -4.70 -16.03
C SER A 125 -8.05 -3.91 -15.72
N PRO A 126 -7.04 -3.98 -16.61
CA PRO A 126 -5.72 -3.39 -16.36
C PRO A 126 -5.74 -1.85 -16.26
N GLU A 127 -6.77 -1.19 -16.76
CA GLU A 127 -7.01 0.25 -16.63
C GLU A 127 -7.25 0.69 -15.18
N LEU A 128 -7.59 -0.25 -14.28
CA LEU A 128 -7.81 0.03 -12.85
C LEU A 128 -6.52 0.01 -12.01
N HIS A 129 -5.34 -0.10 -12.66
CA HIS A 129 -4.07 -0.26 -11.96
C HIS A 129 -3.69 0.90 -11.03
N ASP A 130 -4.27 2.08 -11.20
CA ASP A 130 -4.11 3.26 -10.35
C ASP A 130 -5.23 3.45 -9.30
N LYS A 131 -6.22 2.55 -9.30
CA LYS A 131 -7.41 2.61 -8.45
C LYS A 131 -7.65 1.34 -7.64
N VAL A 132 -6.65 0.48 -7.55
CA VAL A 132 -6.79 -0.85 -6.93
C VAL A 132 -7.34 -0.81 -5.50
N GLU A 133 -7.04 0.23 -4.72
CA GLU A 133 -7.49 0.38 -3.34
C GLU A 133 -8.99 0.74 -3.19
N PHE A 134 -9.65 1.11 -4.28
CA PHE A 134 -11.05 1.53 -4.27
C PHE A 134 -11.94 0.68 -5.16
N ASP A 135 -11.41 0.28 -6.33
CA ASP A 135 -12.22 -0.35 -7.38
C ASP A 135 -11.96 -1.86 -7.52
N ILE A 136 -10.90 -2.38 -6.87
CA ILE A 136 -10.55 -3.81 -6.90
C ILE A 136 -10.52 -4.42 -5.50
N ALA A 137 -9.83 -3.78 -4.54
CA ALA A 137 -9.60 -4.35 -3.22
C ALA A 137 -10.49 -3.72 -2.15
N ILE A 138 -10.84 -4.50 -1.13
CA ILE A 138 -11.48 -4.02 0.09
C ILE A 138 -10.39 -3.87 1.15
N THR A 139 -10.07 -2.63 1.51
CA THR A 139 -8.94 -2.30 2.41
C THR A 139 -9.37 -1.83 3.80
N ALA A 140 -10.67 -1.61 4.00
CA ALA A 140 -11.29 -1.20 5.25
C ALA A 140 -12.77 -1.58 5.27
N TYR A 141 -13.35 -1.65 6.47
CA TYR A 141 -14.80 -1.76 6.62
C TYR A 141 -15.50 -0.49 6.13
N SER A 142 -16.63 -0.67 5.47
CA SER A 142 -17.55 0.40 5.05
C SER A 142 -19.00 -0.02 5.26
N PHE A 143 -19.94 0.93 5.25
CA PHE A 143 -21.36 0.64 5.51
C PHE A 143 -22.03 -0.14 4.37
N ASP A 144 -21.45 -0.12 3.19
CA ASP A 144 -21.82 -0.89 1.98
C ASP A 144 -20.95 -2.13 1.75
N ILE A 145 -20.30 -2.66 2.80
CA ILE A 145 -19.30 -3.73 2.66
C ILE A 145 -19.92 -5.04 2.12
N ASP A 146 -21.18 -5.32 2.40
CA ASP A 146 -21.83 -6.52 1.88
C ASP A 146 -21.94 -6.46 0.35
N ASP A 147 -22.37 -5.34 -0.19
CA ASP A 147 -22.43 -5.11 -1.64
C ASP A 147 -21.03 -5.15 -2.27
N LYS A 148 -20.01 -4.60 -1.59
CA LYS A 148 -18.62 -4.66 -2.05
C LYS A 148 -18.08 -6.09 -2.07
N ILE A 149 -18.37 -6.89 -1.06
CA ILE A 149 -17.97 -8.30 -1.04
C ILE A 149 -18.60 -9.05 -2.20
N GLU A 150 -19.89 -8.86 -2.48
CA GLU A 150 -20.54 -9.48 -3.62
C GLU A 150 -19.95 -9.04 -4.96
N ASN A 151 -19.66 -7.75 -5.12
CA ASN A 151 -19.17 -7.19 -6.38
C ASN A 151 -17.67 -7.43 -6.63
N LEU A 152 -16.83 -7.41 -5.59
CA LEU A 152 -15.36 -7.43 -5.70
C LEU A 152 -14.72 -8.76 -5.29
N ILE A 153 -15.50 -9.72 -4.75
CA ILE A 153 -15.03 -11.04 -4.33
C ILE A 153 -15.99 -12.12 -4.83
N GLY A 154 -17.31 -11.87 -4.77
CA GLY A 154 -18.36 -12.76 -5.30
C GLY A 154 -18.33 -14.16 -4.73
N ASP A 155 -18.41 -15.15 -5.60
CA ASP A 155 -18.46 -16.58 -5.26
C ASP A 155 -17.11 -17.18 -4.88
N SER A 156 -16.02 -16.40 -4.85
CA SER A 156 -14.71 -16.87 -4.40
C SER A 156 -14.69 -17.21 -2.90
N LEU A 157 -15.59 -16.60 -2.13
CA LEU A 157 -15.83 -16.91 -0.72
C LEU A 157 -17.25 -17.48 -0.52
N ASN A 158 -17.37 -18.49 0.32
CA ASN A 158 -18.68 -18.95 0.81
C ASN A 158 -19.21 -17.97 1.90
N ASP A 159 -20.49 -18.14 2.29
CA ASP A 159 -21.16 -17.24 3.24
C ASP A 159 -20.44 -17.12 4.59
N SER A 160 -19.91 -18.21 5.13
CA SER A 160 -19.14 -18.20 6.39
C SER A 160 -17.83 -17.43 6.23
N GLU A 161 -17.12 -17.61 5.13
CA GLU A 161 -15.89 -16.90 4.80
C GLU A 161 -16.13 -15.39 4.58
N LYS A 162 -17.24 -15.01 3.95
CA LYS A 162 -17.67 -13.61 3.78
C LYS A 162 -17.92 -12.94 5.14
N ILE A 163 -18.59 -13.63 6.07
CA ILE A 163 -18.82 -13.13 7.43
C ILE A 163 -17.49 -12.92 8.17
N GLU A 164 -16.58 -13.88 8.09
CA GLU A 164 -15.26 -13.81 8.75
C GLU A 164 -14.40 -12.70 8.17
N PHE A 165 -14.38 -12.55 6.85
CA PHE A 165 -13.71 -11.45 6.15
C PHE A 165 -14.25 -10.08 6.58
N LYS A 166 -15.57 -9.91 6.60
CA LYS A 166 -16.25 -8.69 7.05
C LYS A 166 -15.91 -8.35 8.51
N GLN A 167 -15.94 -9.35 9.39
CA GLN A 167 -15.66 -9.17 10.81
C GLN A 167 -14.21 -8.71 11.05
N ALA A 168 -13.24 -9.32 10.37
CA ALA A 168 -11.83 -8.92 10.47
C ALA A 168 -11.62 -7.45 10.04
N HIS A 169 -12.22 -7.03 8.93
CA HIS A 169 -12.17 -5.63 8.49
C HIS A 169 -12.86 -4.67 9.46
N LEU A 170 -14.00 -5.07 10.04
CA LEU A 170 -14.72 -4.28 11.03
C LEU A 170 -13.87 -4.04 12.29
N GLU A 171 -13.26 -5.09 12.82
CA GLU A 171 -12.43 -5.01 14.01
C GLU A 171 -11.18 -4.14 13.77
N GLN A 172 -10.49 -4.33 12.65
CA GLN A 172 -9.35 -3.52 12.28
C GLN A 172 -9.72 -2.05 12.09
N THR A 173 -10.77 -1.76 11.32
CA THR A 173 -11.20 -0.38 11.07
C THR A 173 -11.62 0.30 12.36
N ARG A 174 -12.36 -0.37 13.26
CA ARG A 174 -12.71 0.15 14.58
C ARG A 174 -11.48 0.46 15.43
N ARG A 175 -10.47 -0.42 15.41
CA ARG A 175 -9.22 -0.23 16.12
C ARG A 175 -8.49 1.00 15.62
N LEU A 176 -8.36 1.15 14.30
CA LEU A 176 -7.67 2.28 13.67
C LEU A 176 -8.39 3.62 13.92
N VAL A 177 -9.72 3.66 13.78
CA VAL A 177 -10.51 4.88 14.02
C VAL A 177 -10.52 5.30 15.49
N LYS A 178 -10.50 4.34 16.43
CA LYS A 178 -10.45 4.61 17.88
C LYS A 178 -9.03 4.76 18.41
N GLY A 179 -8.02 4.58 17.56
CA GLY A 179 -6.63 4.38 17.92
C GLY A 179 -6.05 5.46 18.84
N LYS A 180 -5.35 4.98 19.89
CA LYS A 180 -4.56 5.80 20.81
C LYS A 180 -3.08 5.37 20.82
N ASN A 181 -2.73 4.40 19.97
CA ASN A 181 -1.42 3.75 19.91
C ASN A 181 -0.55 4.35 18.79
N GLU A 182 0.52 3.64 18.44
CA GLU A 182 1.45 4.04 17.38
C GLU A 182 0.82 4.20 16.00
N ASP A 183 -0.30 3.52 15.75
CA ASP A 183 -1.11 3.59 14.54
C ASP A 183 -2.11 4.75 14.49
N SER A 184 -2.16 5.59 15.56
CA SER A 184 -3.10 6.71 15.64
C SER A 184 -2.66 7.92 14.81
N LEU A 185 -3.64 8.72 14.36
CA LEU A 185 -3.40 9.99 13.70
C LEU A 185 -2.52 10.92 14.54
N SER A 186 -2.83 11.05 15.85
CA SER A 186 -2.07 11.92 16.75
C SER A 186 -0.60 11.51 16.87
N ASN A 187 -0.32 10.20 16.98
CA ASN A 187 1.06 9.72 17.04
C ASN A 187 1.79 9.97 15.72
N ALA A 188 1.15 9.72 14.57
CA ALA A 188 1.74 9.97 13.27
C ALA A 188 2.07 11.45 13.04
N LEU A 189 1.16 12.36 13.44
CA LEU A 189 1.41 13.81 13.37
C LEU A 189 2.56 14.23 14.29
N ASN A 190 2.58 13.76 15.53
CA ASN A 190 3.67 14.06 16.48
C ASN A 190 5.03 13.59 15.95
N ARG A 191 5.10 12.44 15.28
CA ARG A 191 6.34 11.95 14.66
C ARG A 191 6.83 12.88 13.55
N ILE A 192 5.93 13.44 12.73
CA ILE A 192 6.29 14.41 11.69
C ILE A 192 6.82 15.71 12.31
N GLU A 193 6.24 16.19 13.42
CA GLU A 193 6.74 17.36 14.16
C GLU A 193 8.16 17.12 14.71
N VAL A 194 8.44 15.89 15.18
CA VAL A 194 9.79 15.49 15.59
C VAL A 194 10.77 15.56 14.41
N LEU A 195 10.36 15.15 13.20
CA LEU A 195 11.21 15.26 12.01
C LEU A 195 11.57 16.72 11.72
N ASP A 196 10.60 17.62 11.75
CA ASP A 196 10.82 19.06 11.53
C ASP A 196 11.81 19.65 12.55
N THR A 197 11.63 19.31 13.82
CA THR A 197 12.54 19.73 14.89
C THR A 197 13.97 19.24 14.67
N ARG A 198 14.14 17.96 14.38
CA ARG A 198 15.46 17.35 14.10
C ARG A 198 16.13 17.96 12.86
N GLN A 199 15.36 18.29 11.82
CA GLN A 199 15.90 18.95 10.64
C GLN A 199 16.37 20.37 10.94
N ARG A 200 15.65 21.14 11.75
CA ARG A 200 16.06 22.49 12.18
C ARG A 200 17.34 22.46 13.03
N GLU A 201 17.44 21.53 13.95
CA GLU A 201 18.66 21.35 14.77
C GLU A 201 19.88 21.01 13.90
N LYS A 202 19.76 20.04 12.98
CA LYS A 202 20.84 19.68 12.05
C LYS A 202 21.26 20.81 11.11
N ASN A 203 20.31 21.62 10.65
CA ASN A 203 20.62 22.80 9.80
C ASN A 203 21.34 23.91 10.58
N SER A 204 21.22 23.95 11.91
CA SER A 204 21.96 24.89 12.76
C SER A 204 23.42 24.46 13.04
N ASP A 205 23.71 23.16 12.90
CA ASP A 205 25.04 22.61 13.07
C ASP A 205 25.94 22.98 11.88
N LYS A 206 27.01 23.75 12.13
CA LYS A 206 27.98 24.17 11.11
C LYS A 206 28.99 23.08 10.73
N LEU A 207 28.77 21.83 11.17
CA LEU A 207 29.67 20.74 10.83
C LEU A 207 29.48 20.30 9.37
N PRO A 208 30.56 19.97 8.64
CA PRO A 208 30.44 19.47 7.29
C PRO A 208 29.72 18.12 7.29
N PRO A 209 28.85 17.89 6.31
CA PRO A 209 28.15 16.62 6.21
C PRO A 209 29.13 15.46 6.02
N ASN A 210 28.91 14.38 6.74
CA ASN A 210 29.67 13.13 6.62
C ASN A 210 28.74 11.95 6.35
N ILE A 211 29.31 10.79 6.04
CA ILE A 211 28.54 9.57 5.72
C ILE A 211 27.61 9.17 6.87
N ALA A 212 28.06 9.28 8.12
CA ALA A 212 27.24 8.94 9.28
C ALA A 212 26.03 9.87 9.40
N SER A 213 26.21 11.19 9.14
CA SER A 213 25.10 12.15 9.14
C SER A 213 24.09 11.86 8.02
N LEU A 214 24.55 11.39 6.84
CA LEU A 214 23.66 10.98 5.76
C LEU A 214 22.78 9.79 6.17
N PHE A 215 23.36 8.73 6.74
CA PHE A 215 22.59 7.60 7.23
C PHE A 215 21.58 7.99 8.32
N ALA A 216 21.97 8.90 9.23
CA ALA A 216 21.07 9.42 10.25
C ALA A 216 19.88 10.19 9.64
N ILE A 217 20.12 10.99 8.59
CA ILE A 217 19.06 11.72 7.88
C ILE A 217 18.11 10.74 7.18
N VAL A 218 18.65 9.74 6.49
CA VAL A 218 17.83 8.71 5.82
C VAL A 218 16.98 7.94 6.84
N SER A 219 17.56 7.55 7.98
CA SER A 219 16.83 6.88 9.05
C SER A 219 15.72 7.78 9.63
N ASP A 220 16.00 9.06 9.88
CA ASP A 220 14.98 10.01 10.34
C ASP A 220 13.86 10.17 9.31
N CYS A 221 14.18 10.28 8.01
CA CYS A 221 13.18 10.34 6.95
C CYS A 221 12.27 9.12 6.94
N ILE A 222 12.80 7.91 7.16
CA ILE A 222 12.00 6.69 7.24
C ILE A 222 11.11 6.72 8.48
N GLN A 223 11.72 6.88 9.65
CA GLN A 223 11.04 6.69 10.94
C GLN A 223 10.04 7.81 11.27
N TYR A 224 10.36 9.04 10.91
CA TYR A 224 9.57 10.23 11.25
C TYR A 224 8.88 10.86 10.04
N GLY A 225 9.17 10.38 8.82
CA GLY A 225 8.57 10.85 7.57
C GLY A 225 7.73 9.77 6.90
N THR A 226 8.34 8.78 6.24
CA THR A 226 7.65 7.81 5.38
C THR A 226 6.64 6.97 6.14
N ILE A 227 7.02 6.39 7.29
CA ILE A 227 6.13 5.53 8.07
C ILE A 227 4.91 6.32 8.58
N PRO A 228 5.04 7.46 9.28
CA PRO A 228 3.87 8.22 9.71
C PRO A 228 3.05 8.77 8.54
N PHE A 229 3.66 9.17 7.43
CA PHE A 229 2.94 9.55 6.23
C PHE A 229 2.06 8.41 5.69
N ALA A 230 2.59 7.19 5.63
CA ALA A 230 1.83 6.01 5.19
C ALA A 230 0.65 5.71 6.12
N ILE A 231 0.82 5.89 7.43
CA ILE A 231 -0.25 5.78 8.43
C ILE A 231 -1.33 6.83 8.19
N LEU A 232 -0.95 8.11 8.01
CA LEU A 232 -1.89 9.19 7.73
C LEU A 232 -2.66 8.97 6.41
N ALA A 233 -1.95 8.58 5.35
CA ALA A 233 -2.57 8.27 4.06
C ALA A 233 -3.62 7.16 4.18
N ARG A 234 -3.32 6.09 4.92
CA ARG A 234 -4.27 5.00 5.17
C ARG A 234 -5.49 5.46 5.95
N HIS A 235 -5.33 6.31 6.96
CA HIS A 235 -6.47 6.92 7.65
C HIS A 235 -7.31 7.79 6.71
N GLY A 236 -6.69 8.55 5.81
CA GLY A 236 -7.38 9.30 4.76
C GLY A 236 -8.21 8.41 3.84
N PHE A 237 -7.66 7.25 3.42
CA PHE A 237 -8.39 6.28 2.60
C PHE A 237 -9.56 5.64 3.35
N ILE A 238 -9.39 5.31 4.64
CA ILE A 238 -10.49 4.82 5.48
C ILE A 238 -11.60 5.86 5.57
N ALA A 239 -11.26 7.12 5.84
CA ALA A 239 -12.23 8.21 5.91
C ALA A 239 -12.99 8.39 4.59
N ARG A 240 -12.27 8.40 3.45
CA ARG A 240 -12.87 8.46 2.12
C ARG A 240 -13.83 7.28 1.88
N THR A 241 -13.40 6.06 2.20
CA THR A 241 -14.20 4.85 2.05
C THR A 241 -15.50 4.92 2.86
N ILE A 242 -15.43 5.38 4.10
CA ILE A 242 -16.60 5.57 4.97
C ILE A 242 -17.55 6.64 4.40
N LEU A 243 -17.03 7.81 3.98
CA LEU A 243 -17.85 8.88 3.41
C LEU A 243 -18.60 8.42 2.15
N HIS A 244 -17.90 7.76 1.24
CA HIS A 244 -18.53 7.22 0.02
C HIS A 244 -19.55 6.13 0.33
N SER A 245 -19.31 5.28 1.32
CA SER A 245 -20.29 4.26 1.70
C SER A 245 -21.55 4.85 2.30
N LEU A 246 -21.46 5.94 3.07
CA LEU A 246 -22.63 6.68 3.56
C LEU A 246 -23.46 7.28 2.42
N GLN A 247 -22.80 7.75 1.36
CA GLN A 247 -23.48 8.20 0.14
C GLN A 247 -24.18 7.02 -0.57
N ASN A 248 -23.49 5.89 -0.73
CA ASN A 248 -24.03 4.72 -1.43
C ASN A 248 -25.30 4.17 -0.74
N ILE A 249 -25.35 4.20 0.59
CA ILE A 249 -26.55 3.79 1.36
C ILE A 249 -27.57 4.93 1.56
N GLY A 250 -27.36 6.10 0.94
CA GLY A 250 -28.33 7.21 0.93
C GLY A 250 -28.40 8.03 2.23
N ILE A 251 -27.44 7.93 3.14
CA ILE A 251 -27.40 8.72 4.38
C ILE A 251 -26.95 10.15 4.13
N ILE A 252 -26.00 10.37 3.23
CA ILE A 252 -25.50 11.68 2.81
C ILE A 252 -25.53 11.81 1.29
N THR A 253 -25.62 13.03 0.81
CA THR A 253 -25.63 13.35 -0.62
C THR A 253 -24.21 13.68 -1.11
N LYS A 254 -24.01 13.61 -2.43
CA LYS A 254 -22.73 14.04 -3.06
C LYS A 254 -22.42 15.51 -2.77
N SER A 255 -23.46 16.38 -2.71
CA SER A 255 -23.29 17.80 -2.39
C SER A 255 -22.78 18.01 -0.97
N GLU A 256 -23.30 17.26 0.01
CA GLU A 256 -22.82 17.33 1.40
C GLU A 256 -21.38 16.86 1.54
N ILE A 257 -20.97 15.82 0.80
CA ILE A 257 -19.55 15.41 0.76
C ILE A 257 -18.66 16.53 0.20
N SER A 258 -19.08 17.17 -0.91
CA SER A 258 -18.33 18.28 -1.50
C SER A 258 -18.20 19.46 -0.53
N GLN A 259 -19.30 19.86 0.12
CA GLN A 259 -19.29 20.93 1.13
C GLN A 259 -18.36 20.59 2.31
N PHE A 260 -18.39 19.35 2.78
CA PHE A 260 -17.48 18.89 3.84
C PHE A 260 -16.02 18.98 3.42
N GLN A 261 -15.70 18.54 2.20
CA GLN A 261 -14.33 18.58 1.66
C GLN A 261 -13.83 20.03 1.47
N GLU A 262 -14.68 20.94 1.00
CA GLU A 262 -14.36 22.36 0.89
C GLU A 262 -14.14 23.04 2.25
N ALA A 263 -14.86 22.61 3.28
CA ALA A 263 -14.75 23.18 4.63
C ALA A 263 -13.45 22.79 5.37
N ILE A 264 -12.74 21.74 4.91
CA ILE A 264 -11.47 21.27 5.50
C ILE A 264 -10.24 21.68 4.70
N GLN A 265 -10.40 22.35 3.56
CA GLN A 265 -9.30 22.96 2.78
C GLN A 265 -8.95 24.34 3.32
#